data_61b7e2c9e02355c65c19ac9620d2f4e5
#
_entry.id   61b7e2c9e02355c65c19ac9620d2f4e5
#
_cell.length_a   1.000
_cell.length_b   1.000
_cell.length_c   1.000
_cell.angle_alpha   90.00
_cell.angle_beta   90.00
_cell.angle_gamma   90.00
#
_symmetry.space_group_name_H-M   'P 1'
#
loop_
_entity.id
_entity.type
_entity.pdbx_description
1 polymer ?
#
loop_
_entity_poly.entity_id
_entity_poly.type
_entity_poly.pdbx_seq_one_letter_code
_entity_poly.pdbx_strand_id
1 'polypeptide(L)'
;EFQTPEAVMVYSGDGLNGMSQAFHQLYRTRLARGYWRDRERPILINNWEATYMDFDEEKILSIADKARELGIELFVLDDGWFGKRDDDTTSLGDWYPNLHKLPDGITGLAGKIRDMGMKFGLWFEPEMVSRDSCLYRAHPDWMLGSTDRPVCTGRHQYVLDFSKDQVVEYIGDRMEEILGDGGVSYVKWDMNRSISDLFSAGRDARYQGTVYHRQILGVYKLYERLTRDFPHVLFESCASGGARFD
;
A
#
# COMPACT_ATOMS: atom_id res chain seq x y z
N GLU A 1 -17.14 -18.84 -21.25
CA GLU A 1 -17.99 -17.81 -20.64
C GLU A 1 -17.09 -16.87 -19.85
N PHE A 2 -17.27 -15.57 -20.01
CA PHE A 2 -16.52 -14.53 -19.32
C PHE A 2 -17.51 -13.65 -18.56
N GLN A 3 -17.32 -13.50 -17.27
CA GLN A 3 -18.12 -12.63 -16.41
C GLN A 3 -17.25 -11.44 -15.99
N THR A 4 -17.68 -10.24 -16.34
CA THR A 4 -17.06 -9.01 -15.84
C THR A 4 -17.50 -8.73 -14.40
N PRO A 5 -16.69 -8.02 -13.60
CA PRO A 5 -17.18 -7.38 -12.40
C PRO A 5 -18.30 -6.37 -12.74
N GLU A 6 -18.96 -5.87 -11.72
CA GLU A 6 -20.03 -4.88 -11.86
C GLU A 6 -19.55 -3.67 -12.68
N ALA A 7 -20.28 -3.33 -13.74
CA ALA A 7 -20.02 -2.16 -14.55
C ALA A 7 -20.97 -1.02 -14.15
N VAL A 8 -20.40 0.14 -13.91
CA VAL A 8 -21.17 1.33 -13.56
C VAL A 8 -21.12 2.34 -14.70
N MET A 9 -22.28 2.84 -15.10
CA MET A 9 -22.41 3.88 -16.09
C MET A 9 -23.11 5.09 -15.50
N VAL A 10 -22.64 6.29 -15.87
CA VAL A 10 -23.29 7.55 -15.60
C VAL A 10 -23.54 8.31 -16.90
N TYR A 11 -24.60 9.06 -16.94
CA TYR A 11 -24.91 9.96 -18.05
C TYR A 11 -24.81 11.40 -17.59
N SER A 12 -24.27 12.27 -18.44
CA SER A 12 -24.27 13.71 -18.21
C SER A 12 -24.53 14.44 -19.53
N GLY A 13 -25.53 15.33 -19.54
CA GLY A 13 -25.76 16.29 -20.59
C GLY A 13 -24.90 17.57 -20.49
N ASP A 14 -24.21 17.75 -19.35
CA ASP A 14 -23.47 18.98 -18.99
C ASP A 14 -21.95 18.81 -19.13
N GLY A 15 -21.50 17.91 -20.00
CA GLY A 15 -20.10 17.67 -20.29
C GLY A 15 -19.37 16.88 -19.21
N LEU A 16 -18.03 16.91 -19.27
CA LEU A 16 -17.16 16.06 -18.42
C LEU A 16 -17.26 16.42 -16.93
N ASN A 17 -17.44 17.69 -16.59
CA ASN A 17 -17.57 18.08 -15.18
C ASN A 17 -18.85 17.49 -14.54
N GLY A 18 -19.99 17.56 -15.24
CA GLY A 18 -21.22 16.91 -14.79
C GLY A 18 -21.06 15.39 -14.65
N MET A 19 -20.36 14.74 -15.58
CA MET A 19 -20.04 13.32 -15.49
C MET A 19 -19.19 13.01 -14.26
N SER A 20 -18.12 13.76 -14.01
CA SER A 20 -17.25 13.57 -12.85
C SER A 20 -18.03 13.73 -11.54
N GLN A 21 -18.88 14.75 -11.43
CA GLN A 21 -19.71 14.96 -10.25
C GLN A 21 -20.69 13.81 -10.02
N ALA A 22 -21.27 13.24 -11.09
CA ALA A 22 -22.15 12.08 -11.00
C ALA A 22 -21.41 10.85 -10.48
N PHE A 23 -20.18 10.59 -10.94
CA PHE A 23 -19.31 9.55 -10.40
C PHE A 23 -18.94 9.81 -8.94
N HIS A 24 -18.55 11.04 -8.58
CA HIS A 24 -18.22 11.36 -7.19
C HIS A 24 -19.41 11.12 -6.26
N GLN A 25 -20.63 11.48 -6.67
CA GLN A 25 -21.84 11.20 -5.89
C GLN A 25 -22.10 9.71 -5.76
N LEU A 26 -21.92 8.95 -6.83
CA LEU A 26 -22.04 7.50 -6.82
C LEU A 26 -21.03 6.87 -5.84
N TYR A 27 -19.76 7.25 -5.93
CA TYR A 27 -18.70 6.69 -5.08
C TYR A 27 -18.93 7.04 -3.60
N ARG A 28 -19.32 8.27 -3.29
CA ARG A 28 -19.64 8.66 -1.91
C ARG A 28 -20.82 7.89 -1.31
N THR A 29 -21.83 7.56 -2.13
CA THR A 29 -23.07 6.94 -1.64
C THR A 29 -23.08 5.43 -1.74
N ARG A 30 -22.28 4.82 -2.61
CA ARG A 30 -22.32 3.39 -2.92
C ARG A 30 -21.00 2.67 -2.62
N LEU A 31 -19.85 3.28 -2.92
CA LEU A 31 -18.54 2.66 -2.74
C LEU A 31 -17.94 2.99 -1.36
N ALA A 32 -17.85 4.27 -1.01
CA ALA A 32 -17.30 4.69 0.27
C ALA A 32 -18.15 4.14 1.42
N ARG A 33 -17.50 3.50 2.36
CA ARG A 33 -18.14 2.82 3.51
C ARG A 33 -17.26 2.91 4.75
N GLY A 34 -17.78 2.46 5.88
CA GLY A 34 -17.04 2.39 7.14
C GLY A 34 -16.87 3.73 7.85
N TYR A 35 -15.99 3.72 8.83
CA TYR A 35 -15.76 4.81 9.77
C TYR A 35 -15.43 6.15 9.08
N TRP A 36 -14.62 6.09 8.01
CA TRP A 36 -14.10 7.28 7.34
C TRP A 36 -15.01 7.84 6.24
N ARG A 37 -16.12 7.22 5.92
CA ARG A 37 -17.02 7.66 4.84
C ARG A 37 -17.43 9.12 4.96
N ASP A 38 -17.92 9.54 6.12
CA ASP A 38 -18.52 10.87 6.35
C ASP A 38 -17.69 11.72 7.33
N ARG A 39 -16.40 11.40 7.50
CA ARG A 39 -15.48 12.14 8.37
C ARG A 39 -14.48 12.94 7.60
N GLU A 40 -14.09 14.10 8.16
CA GLU A 40 -12.99 14.88 7.63
C GLU A 40 -11.68 14.09 7.73
N ARG A 41 -10.81 14.29 6.73
CA ARG A 41 -9.47 13.70 6.71
C ARG A 41 -8.53 14.60 7.51
N PRO A 42 -7.62 14.02 8.30
CA PRO A 42 -6.62 14.79 9.04
C PRO A 42 -5.70 15.54 8.07
N ILE A 43 -5.26 16.72 8.46
CA ILE A 43 -4.20 17.45 7.76
C ILE A 43 -2.90 16.69 7.98
N LEU A 44 -2.31 16.17 6.91
CA LEU A 44 -1.12 15.33 7.00
C LEU A 44 0.13 15.99 6.43
N ILE A 45 1.27 15.55 6.94
CA ILE A 45 2.59 15.70 6.33
C ILE A 45 3.18 14.32 6.09
N ASN A 46 3.92 14.19 5.00
CA ASN A 46 4.68 13.00 4.63
C ASN A 46 6.17 13.39 4.50
N ASN A 47 7.08 12.55 5.00
CA ASN A 47 8.50 12.87 5.02
C ASN A 47 9.22 12.67 3.69
N TRP A 48 8.60 12.02 2.66
CA TRP A 48 9.29 11.56 1.46
C TRP A 48 10.18 12.62 0.82
N GLU A 49 9.61 13.77 0.47
CA GLU A 49 10.35 14.84 -0.21
C GLU A 49 11.42 15.52 0.68
N ALA A 50 11.30 15.39 2.01
CA ALA A 50 12.27 15.97 2.94
C ALA A 50 13.48 15.08 3.19
N THR A 51 13.32 13.75 3.10
CA THR A 51 14.37 12.82 3.53
C THR A 51 14.65 11.70 2.54
N TYR A 52 13.71 11.38 1.66
CA TYR A 52 13.68 10.08 0.98
C TYR A 52 13.92 8.94 1.98
N MET A 53 14.82 8.01 1.68
CA MET A 53 15.17 6.89 2.56
C MET A 53 16.29 7.21 3.57
N ASP A 54 16.89 8.41 3.49
CA ASP A 54 17.94 8.87 4.40
C ASP A 54 17.35 9.53 5.64
N PHE A 55 16.93 8.73 6.59
CA PHE A 55 16.40 9.18 7.87
C PHE A 55 16.74 8.22 9.01
N ASP A 56 16.67 8.74 10.21
CA ASP A 56 16.62 8.05 11.48
C ASP A 56 15.45 8.61 12.34
N GLU A 57 15.26 8.04 13.49
CA GLU A 57 14.18 8.44 14.40
C GLU A 57 14.31 9.92 14.82
N GLU A 58 15.51 10.42 15.09
CA GLU A 58 15.75 11.81 15.52
C GLU A 58 15.32 12.80 14.43
N LYS A 59 15.71 12.54 13.19
CA LYS A 59 15.34 13.36 12.02
C LYS A 59 13.82 13.38 11.81
N ILE A 60 13.15 12.23 11.93
CA ILE A 60 11.68 12.12 11.82
C ILE A 60 10.99 12.90 12.94
N LEU A 61 11.43 12.76 14.18
CA LEU A 61 10.85 13.48 15.33
C LEU A 61 11.07 14.99 15.23
N SER A 62 12.20 15.44 14.69
CA SER A 62 12.47 16.87 14.43
C SER A 62 11.48 17.46 13.42
N ILE A 63 11.17 16.73 12.33
CA ILE A 63 10.16 17.15 11.34
C ILE A 63 8.77 17.17 11.99
N ALA A 64 8.44 16.13 12.76
CA ALA A 64 7.16 16.02 13.44
C ALA A 64 6.91 17.16 14.42
N ASP A 65 7.93 17.57 15.19
CA ASP A 65 7.79 18.69 16.12
C ASP A 65 7.48 20.01 15.38
N LYS A 66 8.13 20.28 14.27
CA LYS A 66 7.82 21.44 13.43
C LYS A 66 6.43 21.35 12.80
N ALA A 67 6.03 20.16 12.36
CA ALA A 67 4.70 19.91 11.79
C ALA A 67 3.61 20.21 12.84
N ARG A 68 3.81 19.75 14.08
CA ARG A 68 2.91 20.01 15.20
C ARG A 68 2.73 21.51 15.47
N GLU A 69 3.82 22.30 15.46
CA GLU A 69 3.77 23.76 15.65
C GLU A 69 2.91 24.45 14.57
N LEU A 70 2.83 23.85 13.37
CA LEU A 70 2.03 24.35 12.24
C LEU A 70 0.59 23.82 12.23
N GLY A 71 0.19 23.01 13.21
CA GLY A 71 -1.16 22.47 13.30
C GLY A 71 -1.42 21.24 12.41
N ILE A 72 -0.37 20.55 11.98
CA ILE A 72 -0.50 19.25 11.27
C ILE A 72 -1.02 18.19 12.25
N GLU A 73 -1.95 17.37 11.80
CA GLU A 73 -2.69 16.41 12.63
C GLU A 73 -2.22 14.96 12.47
N LEU A 74 -1.51 14.67 11.38
CA LEU A 74 -1.04 13.33 11.02
C LEU A 74 0.35 13.40 10.40
N PHE A 75 1.28 12.61 10.95
CA PHE A 75 2.60 12.39 10.37
C PHE A 75 2.64 11.04 9.67
N VAL A 76 2.99 10.99 8.38
CA VAL A 76 3.11 9.77 7.59
C VAL A 76 4.58 9.48 7.31
N LEU A 77 5.08 8.36 7.84
CA LEU A 77 6.41 7.83 7.52
C LEU A 77 6.32 7.05 6.19
N ASP A 78 7.02 7.56 5.18
CA ASP A 78 7.06 6.99 3.83
C ASP A 78 8.07 5.84 3.70
N ASP A 79 8.44 5.44 2.48
CA ASP A 79 9.35 4.34 2.15
C ASP A 79 10.69 4.44 2.90
N GLY A 80 11.28 3.28 3.23
CA GLY A 80 12.60 3.19 3.86
C GLY A 80 12.61 2.77 5.34
N TRP A 81 11.45 2.51 5.96
CA TRP A 81 11.36 2.16 7.39
C TRP A 81 11.60 0.67 7.70
N PHE A 82 11.63 -0.21 6.68
CA PHE A 82 11.62 -1.67 6.80
C PHE A 82 12.87 -2.32 6.22
N GLY A 83 13.20 -3.53 6.70
CA GLY A 83 14.27 -4.36 6.17
C GLY A 83 15.62 -3.65 6.13
N LYS A 84 16.27 -3.68 4.95
CA LYS A 84 17.51 -2.95 4.63
C LYS A 84 17.25 -1.89 3.55
N ARG A 85 16.10 -1.23 3.63
CA ARG A 85 15.60 -0.31 2.63
C ARG A 85 16.29 1.05 2.72
N ASP A 86 17.53 1.13 2.24
CA ASP A 86 18.31 2.38 2.14
C ASP A 86 18.30 2.95 0.72
N ASP A 87 17.83 2.17 -0.25
CA ASP A 87 17.57 2.53 -1.62
C ASP A 87 16.40 1.70 -2.20
N ASP A 88 16.00 1.96 -3.44
CA ASP A 88 14.87 1.32 -4.10
C ASP A 88 15.15 -0.08 -4.68
N THR A 89 16.35 -0.65 -4.44
CA THR A 89 16.75 -1.94 -5.00
C THR A 89 16.48 -3.13 -4.10
N THR A 90 16.15 -2.89 -2.81
CA THR A 90 16.07 -3.94 -1.78
C THR A 90 14.75 -3.93 -1.02
N SER A 91 14.51 -5.03 -0.29
CA SER A 91 13.61 -5.19 0.87
C SER A 91 12.11 -5.07 0.65
N LEU A 92 11.59 -4.69 -0.53
CA LEU A 92 10.13 -4.80 -0.74
C LEU A 92 9.68 -6.25 -0.49
N GLY A 93 8.64 -6.40 0.31
CA GLY A 93 8.15 -7.69 0.82
C GLY A 93 8.62 -8.04 2.23
N ASP A 94 9.69 -7.40 2.71
CA ASP A 94 10.27 -7.63 4.04
C ASP A 94 9.68 -6.62 5.06
N TRP A 95 8.40 -6.76 5.36
CA TRP A 95 7.64 -5.83 6.20
C TRP A 95 7.97 -6.02 7.70
N TYR A 96 9.19 -5.69 8.10
CA TYR A 96 9.63 -5.61 9.50
C TYR A 96 10.52 -4.37 9.71
N PRO A 97 10.43 -3.71 10.87
CA PRO A 97 11.12 -2.44 11.10
C PRO A 97 12.63 -2.53 10.96
N ASN A 98 13.24 -1.51 10.38
CA ASN A 98 14.68 -1.31 10.42
C ASN A 98 15.08 -0.72 11.78
N LEU A 99 15.55 -1.55 12.70
CA LEU A 99 15.92 -1.12 14.06
C LEU A 99 17.19 -0.25 14.13
N HIS A 100 17.95 -0.12 13.04
CA HIS A 100 19.04 0.86 12.98
C HIS A 100 18.49 2.29 12.80
N LYS A 101 17.44 2.45 11.99
CA LYS A 101 16.76 3.72 11.79
C LYS A 101 15.78 4.03 12.91
N LEU A 102 15.09 3.01 13.40
CA LEU A 102 13.99 3.09 14.37
C LEU A 102 14.30 2.15 15.56
N PRO A 103 15.11 2.55 16.53
CA PRO A 103 15.57 1.67 17.61
C PRO A 103 14.44 1.03 18.44
N ASP A 104 13.33 1.76 18.63
CA ASP A 104 12.15 1.30 19.36
C ASP A 104 11.06 0.74 18.42
N GLY A 105 11.39 0.50 17.15
CA GLY A 105 10.47 0.01 16.12
C GLY A 105 9.35 1.00 15.79
N ILE A 106 8.37 0.51 15.03
CA ILE A 106 7.21 1.32 14.61
C ILE A 106 6.37 1.76 15.81
N THR A 107 6.13 0.86 16.76
CA THR A 107 5.32 1.13 17.96
C THR A 107 5.93 2.23 18.82
N GLY A 108 7.25 2.23 18.99
CA GLY A 108 7.96 3.26 19.75
C GLY A 108 7.86 4.64 19.06
N LEU A 109 8.14 4.71 17.76
CA LEU A 109 8.03 5.95 17.00
C LEU A 109 6.57 6.47 17.00
N ALA A 110 5.59 5.60 16.74
CA ALA A 110 4.17 5.95 16.76
C ALA A 110 3.74 6.50 18.13
N GLY A 111 4.27 5.93 19.23
CA GLY A 111 4.07 6.43 20.59
C GLY A 111 4.56 7.85 20.75
N LYS A 112 5.81 8.14 20.36
CA LYS A 112 6.43 9.47 20.44
C LYS A 112 5.66 10.52 19.62
N ILE A 113 5.23 10.18 18.41
CA ILE A 113 4.40 11.06 17.56
C ILE A 113 3.03 11.33 18.21
N ARG A 114 2.42 10.31 18.79
CA ARG A 114 1.13 10.44 19.50
C ARG A 114 1.24 11.30 20.75
N ASP A 115 2.34 11.19 21.49
CA ASP A 115 2.62 12.05 22.67
C ASP A 115 2.77 13.54 22.27
N MET A 116 3.14 13.83 21.02
CA MET A 116 3.10 15.17 20.44
C MET A 116 1.68 15.65 20.07
N GLY A 117 0.66 14.80 20.20
CA GLY A 117 -0.74 15.11 19.87
C GLY A 117 -1.11 14.86 18.40
N MET A 118 -0.26 14.21 17.62
CA MET A 118 -0.52 13.87 16.23
C MET A 118 -0.86 12.38 16.09
N LYS A 119 -1.55 12.04 14.99
CA LYS A 119 -1.70 10.66 14.51
C LYS A 119 -0.44 10.22 13.78
N PHE A 120 -0.25 8.90 13.67
CA PHE A 120 0.85 8.32 12.92
C PHE A 120 0.35 7.46 11.78
N GLY A 121 0.98 7.60 10.61
CA GLY A 121 0.71 6.83 9.41
C GLY A 121 1.96 6.17 8.85
N LEU A 122 1.77 5.15 8.03
CA LEU A 122 2.85 4.33 7.50
C LEU A 122 2.62 4.00 6.02
N TRP A 123 3.68 4.03 5.24
CA TRP A 123 3.69 3.64 3.84
C TRP A 123 3.90 2.13 3.66
N PHE A 124 3.19 1.56 2.70
CA PHE A 124 3.39 0.20 2.21
C PHE A 124 3.30 0.16 0.68
N GLU A 125 4.04 -0.73 0.05
CA GLU A 125 3.87 -1.14 -1.35
C GLU A 125 3.69 -2.67 -1.39
N PRO A 126 2.57 -3.20 -0.90
CA PRO A 126 2.44 -4.62 -0.54
C PRO A 126 2.30 -5.56 -1.73
N GLU A 127 2.02 -5.03 -2.92
CA GLU A 127 1.90 -5.81 -4.15
C GLU A 127 3.26 -6.07 -4.83
N MET A 128 4.36 -5.53 -4.28
CA MET A 128 5.68 -5.57 -4.90
C MET A 128 6.67 -6.35 -4.04
N VAL A 129 7.71 -6.87 -4.70
CA VAL A 129 8.81 -7.56 -4.06
C VAL A 129 10.13 -7.20 -4.72
N SER A 130 11.17 -6.92 -3.94
CA SER A 130 12.53 -6.74 -4.44
C SER A 130 13.20 -8.08 -4.65
N ARG A 131 14.03 -8.19 -5.70
CA ARG A 131 14.87 -9.37 -5.89
C ARG A 131 15.80 -9.60 -4.70
N ASP A 132 16.34 -8.54 -4.13
CA ASP A 132 17.08 -8.58 -2.87
C ASP A 132 16.13 -8.34 -1.69
N SER A 133 15.35 -9.35 -1.36
CA SER A 133 14.53 -9.44 -0.17
C SER A 133 14.55 -10.85 0.41
N CYS A 134 14.25 -10.99 1.68
CA CYS A 134 14.08 -12.29 2.31
C CYS A 134 12.90 -13.05 1.71
N LEU A 135 11.81 -12.32 1.44
CA LEU A 135 10.62 -12.90 0.82
C LEU A 135 10.92 -13.52 -0.55
N TYR A 136 11.60 -12.79 -1.43
CA TYR A 136 11.93 -13.32 -2.76
C TYR A 136 12.86 -14.53 -2.68
N ARG A 137 13.86 -14.52 -1.80
CA ARG A 137 14.76 -15.67 -1.60
C ARG A 137 14.04 -16.91 -1.09
N ALA A 138 13.04 -16.73 -0.24
CA ALA A 138 12.22 -17.83 0.28
C ALA A 138 11.22 -18.36 -0.74
N HIS A 139 10.64 -17.47 -1.54
CA HIS A 139 9.52 -17.77 -2.44
C HIS A 139 9.69 -17.08 -3.81
N PRO A 140 10.69 -17.46 -4.62
CA PRO A 140 10.89 -16.84 -5.94
C PRO A 140 9.73 -17.11 -6.91
N ASP A 141 8.94 -18.15 -6.65
CA ASP A 141 7.74 -18.52 -7.40
C ASP A 141 6.50 -17.68 -7.04
N TRP A 142 6.61 -16.75 -6.08
CA TRP A 142 5.52 -15.86 -5.69
C TRP A 142 5.46 -14.56 -6.49
N MET A 143 6.42 -14.31 -7.35
CA MET A 143 6.34 -13.19 -8.30
C MET A 143 5.53 -13.57 -9.54
N LEU A 144 4.91 -12.59 -10.18
CA LEU A 144 4.41 -12.72 -11.54
C LEU A 144 5.58 -12.72 -12.52
N GLY A 145 5.63 -13.72 -13.37
CA GLY A 145 6.68 -13.91 -14.36
C GLY A 145 7.25 -15.32 -14.35
N SER A 146 7.97 -15.69 -15.40
CA SER A 146 8.63 -16.98 -15.52
C SER A 146 10.07 -16.86 -15.05
N THR A 147 10.54 -17.81 -14.22
CA THR A 147 11.95 -17.88 -13.81
C THR A 147 12.89 -18.30 -14.96
N ASP A 148 12.33 -18.84 -16.04
CA ASP A 148 13.09 -19.38 -17.19
C ASP A 148 13.48 -18.30 -18.22
N ARG A 149 13.05 -17.07 -18.02
CA ARG A 149 13.34 -15.92 -18.89
C ARG A 149 13.43 -14.63 -18.08
N PRO A 150 14.11 -13.60 -18.62
CA PRO A 150 14.15 -12.30 -17.97
C PRO A 150 12.73 -11.74 -17.73
N VAL A 151 12.47 -11.35 -16.50
CA VAL A 151 11.22 -10.67 -16.11
C VAL A 151 11.46 -9.17 -16.15
N CYS A 152 10.48 -8.42 -16.63
CA CYS A 152 10.54 -6.97 -16.66
C CYS A 152 10.55 -6.43 -15.22
N THR A 153 11.51 -5.55 -14.91
CA THR A 153 11.54 -4.79 -13.66
C THR A 153 11.16 -3.35 -13.93
N GLY A 154 10.19 -2.83 -13.17
CA GLY A 154 9.94 -1.39 -13.07
C GLY A 154 10.37 -0.93 -11.69
N ARG A 155 11.15 0.17 -11.60
CA ARG A 155 11.71 0.67 -10.32
C ARG A 155 12.44 -0.40 -9.49
N HIS A 156 13.20 -1.29 -10.14
CA HIS A 156 13.96 -2.39 -9.53
C HIS A 156 13.12 -3.42 -8.75
N GLN A 157 11.81 -3.49 -9.01
CA GLN A 157 10.92 -4.39 -8.28
C GLN A 157 10.11 -5.29 -9.21
N TYR A 158 9.68 -6.44 -8.68
CA TYR A 158 8.76 -7.39 -9.28
C TYR A 158 7.37 -7.24 -8.67
N VAL A 159 6.36 -7.74 -9.36
CA VAL A 159 4.98 -7.81 -8.87
C VAL A 159 4.77 -9.16 -8.18
N LEU A 160 4.21 -9.17 -6.98
CA LEU A 160 3.76 -10.38 -6.30
C LEU A 160 2.51 -10.97 -6.98
N ASP A 161 2.44 -12.28 -7.03
CA ASP A 161 1.33 -13.02 -7.63
C ASP A 161 0.14 -13.13 -6.66
N PHE A 162 -0.65 -12.08 -6.56
CA PHE A 162 -1.88 -12.06 -5.74
C PHE A 162 -3.00 -12.93 -6.33
N SER A 163 -2.80 -13.55 -7.50
CA SER A 163 -3.70 -14.61 -7.95
C SER A 163 -3.59 -15.88 -7.11
N LYS A 164 -2.61 -15.96 -6.20
CA LYS A 164 -2.38 -17.03 -5.24
C LYS A 164 -2.83 -16.60 -3.84
N ASP A 165 -3.81 -17.28 -3.27
CA ASP A 165 -4.33 -16.98 -1.94
C ASP A 165 -3.23 -16.95 -0.87
N GLN A 166 -2.28 -17.86 -0.91
CA GLN A 166 -1.16 -17.93 0.04
C GLN A 166 -0.29 -16.67 0.05
N VAL A 167 -0.15 -15.97 -1.08
CA VAL A 167 0.59 -14.71 -1.17
C VAL A 167 -0.21 -13.59 -0.52
N VAL A 168 -1.51 -13.53 -0.80
CA VAL A 168 -2.43 -12.56 -0.19
C VAL A 168 -2.49 -12.72 1.32
N GLU A 169 -2.60 -13.96 1.81
CA GLU A 169 -2.61 -14.27 3.24
C GLU A 169 -1.30 -13.85 3.92
N TYR A 170 -0.15 -14.21 3.35
CA TYR A 170 1.16 -13.85 3.91
C TYR A 170 1.34 -12.33 4.03
N ILE A 171 1.04 -11.59 2.98
CA ILE A 171 1.16 -10.12 3.01
C ILE A 171 0.17 -9.52 4.01
N GLY A 172 -1.06 -10.04 4.05
CA GLY A 172 -2.06 -9.64 5.03
C GLY A 172 -1.58 -9.83 6.46
N ASP A 173 -1.04 -11.00 6.79
CA ASP A 173 -0.50 -11.31 8.12
C ASP A 173 0.63 -10.35 8.52
N ARG A 174 1.54 -10.01 7.60
CA ARG A 174 2.62 -9.06 7.87
C ARG A 174 2.09 -7.64 8.12
N MET A 175 1.12 -7.18 7.33
CA MET A 175 0.50 -5.88 7.55
C MET A 175 -0.29 -5.84 8.87
N GLU A 176 -1.06 -6.88 9.17
CA GLU A 176 -1.81 -6.98 10.43
C GLU A 176 -0.91 -6.99 11.67
N GLU A 177 0.25 -7.64 11.60
CA GLU A 177 1.23 -7.62 12.68
C GLU A 177 1.69 -6.18 13.00
N ILE A 178 1.97 -5.37 11.98
CA ILE A 178 2.36 -3.96 12.17
C ILE A 178 1.18 -3.09 12.65
N LEU A 179 0.00 -3.29 12.06
CA LEU A 179 -1.19 -2.50 12.40
C LEU A 179 -1.77 -2.88 13.76
N GLY A 180 -1.65 -4.15 14.15
CA GLY A 180 -2.18 -4.70 15.40
C GLY A 180 -1.56 -4.13 16.67
N ASP A 181 -0.33 -3.63 16.59
CA ASP A 181 0.36 -2.95 17.70
C ASP A 181 -0.29 -1.60 18.08
N GLY A 182 -1.32 -1.16 17.36
CA GLY A 182 -2.22 -0.06 17.73
C GLY A 182 -1.63 1.35 17.61
N GLY A 183 -0.47 1.50 16.99
CA GLY A 183 0.18 2.80 16.80
C GLY A 183 -0.16 3.49 15.48
N VAL A 184 -0.56 2.73 14.47
CA VAL A 184 -0.80 3.20 13.10
C VAL A 184 -2.29 3.52 12.89
N SER A 185 -2.60 4.73 12.46
CA SER A 185 -3.96 5.21 12.17
C SER A 185 -4.20 5.55 10.70
N TYR A 186 -3.16 5.44 9.88
CA TYR A 186 -3.20 5.74 8.46
C TYR A 186 -2.22 4.84 7.69
N VAL A 187 -2.64 4.34 6.55
CA VAL A 187 -1.80 3.58 5.61
C VAL A 187 -1.82 4.27 4.26
N LYS A 188 -0.63 4.64 3.77
CA LYS A 188 -0.43 4.98 2.36
C LYS A 188 -0.07 3.70 1.62
N TRP A 189 -1.03 3.16 0.88
CA TRP A 189 -0.85 1.99 0.03
C TRP A 189 -0.42 2.42 -1.36
N ASP A 190 0.80 2.12 -1.73
CA ASP A 190 1.38 2.53 -2.99
C ASP A 190 1.50 1.37 -3.99
N MET A 191 1.56 1.72 -5.28
CA MET A 191 1.84 0.81 -6.39
C MET A 191 2.59 1.55 -7.49
N ASN A 192 3.91 1.46 -7.51
CA ASN A 192 4.75 2.33 -8.34
C ASN A 192 5.17 1.74 -9.68
N ARG A 193 4.59 0.64 -10.10
CA ARG A 193 4.83 0.07 -11.41
C ARG A 193 3.59 -0.62 -11.99
N SER A 194 3.51 -0.67 -13.31
CA SER A 194 2.48 -1.43 -14.02
C SER A 194 2.77 -2.94 -13.97
N ILE A 195 1.71 -3.75 -14.03
CA ILE A 195 1.80 -5.20 -14.20
C ILE A 195 2.11 -5.49 -15.66
N SER A 196 3.30 -5.99 -15.97
CA SER A 196 3.78 -6.24 -17.33
C SER A 196 3.90 -7.72 -17.66
N ASP A 197 4.21 -8.56 -16.69
CA ASP A 197 4.35 -10.00 -16.83
C ASP A 197 3.20 -10.70 -16.12
N LEU A 198 2.42 -11.51 -16.83
CA LEU A 198 1.17 -12.11 -16.33
C LEU A 198 1.26 -13.63 -16.17
N PHE A 199 2.45 -14.18 -16.09
CA PHE A 199 2.64 -15.61 -15.89
C PHE A 199 2.67 -15.93 -14.39
N SER A 200 1.79 -16.86 -13.96
CA SER A 200 1.75 -17.37 -12.58
C SER A 200 2.43 -18.74 -12.52
N ALA A 201 3.56 -18.82 -11.86
CA ALA A 201 4.33 -20.06 -11.71
C ALA A 201 3.50 -21.14 -10.99
N GLY A 202 3.55 -22.37 -11.51
CA GLY A 202 2.79 -23.51 -10.97
C GLY A 202 1.31 -23.56 -11.37
N ARG A 203 0.78 -22.54 -12.05
CA ARG A 203 -0.60 -22.56 -12.58
C ARG A 203 -0.65 -23.31 -13.89
N ASP A 204 -1.66 -24.17 -14.07
CA ASP A 204 -1.93 -24.89 -15.31
C ASP A 204 -2.07 -23.90 -16.49
N ALA A 205 -1.49 -24.25 -17.65
CA ALA A 205 -1.45 -23.39 -18.84
C ALA A 205 -2.84 -22.91 -19.30
N ARG A 206 -3.87 -23.72 -19.16
CA ARG A 206 -5.26 -23.37 -19.52
C ARG A 206 -5.86 -22.25 -18.66
N TYR A 207 -5.29 -22.00 -17.48
CA TYR A 207 -5.76 -20.96 -16.54
C TYR A 207 -4.88 -19.71 -16.50
N GLN A 208 -3.78 -19.68 -17.26
CA GLN A 208 -2.91 -18.50 -17.30
C GLN A 208 -3.65 -17.24 -17.76
N GLY A 209 -4.59 -17.36 -18.70
CA GLY A 209 -5.43 -16.24 -19.16
C GLY A 209 -6.31 -15.59 -18.06
N THR A 210 -6.48 -16.25 -16.90
CA THR A 210 -7.26 -15.72 -15.77
C THR A 210 -6.41 -14.93 -14.77
N VAL A 211 -5.09 -14.92 -14.90
CA VAL A 211 -4.16 -14.41 -13.90
C VAL A 211 -4.40 -12.93 -13.63
N TYR A 212 -4.55 -12.09 -14.66
CA TYR A 212 -4.78 -10.66 -14.49
C TYR A 212 -6.03 -10.36 -13.66
N HIS A 213 -7.14 -11.00 -14.00
CA HIS A 213 -8.39 -10.81 -13.23
C HIS A 213 -8.24 -11.31 -11.79
N ARG A 214 -7.61 -12.47 -11.59
CA ARG A 214 -7.37 -13.02 -10.24
C ARG A 214 -6.42 -12.17 -9.41
N GLN A 215 -5.44 -11.52 -10.05
CA GLN A 215 -4.55 -10.56 -9.41
C GLN A 215 -5.35 -9.44 -8.75
N ILE A 216 -6.27 -8.84 -9.50
CA ILE A 216 -7.13 -7.76 -8.98
C ILE A 216 -8.06 -8.26 -7.87
N LEU A 217 -8.64 -9.45 -8.02
CA LEU A 217 -9.45 -10.04 -6.96
C LEU A 217 -8.64 -10.30 -5.68
N GLY A 218 -7.36 -10.67 -5.80
CA GLY A 218 -6.45 -10.81 -4.67
C GLY A 218 -6.19 -9.49 -3.96
N VAL A 219 -5.99 -8.40 -4.70
CA VAL A 219 -5.87 -7.04 -4.14
C VAL A 219 -7.15 -6.67 -3.38
N TYR A 220 -8.32 -6.88 -3.98
CA TYR A 220 -9.60 -6.57 -3.33
C TYR A 220 -9.83 -7.41 -2.07
N LYS A 221 -9.43 -8.69 -2.09
CA LYS A 221 -9.49 -9.57 -0.91
C LYS A 221 -8.66 -8.99 0.24
N LEU A 222 -7.46 -8.49 -0.06
CA LEU A 222 -6.59 -7.89 0.95
C LEU A 222 -7.15 -6.55 1.46
N TYR A 223 -7.66 -5.69 0.59
CA TYR A 223 -8.35 -4.45 0.99
C TYR A 223 -9.53 -4.74 1.91
N GLU A 224 -10.38 -5.70 1.55
CA GLU A 224 -11.55 -6.05 2.35
C GLU A 224 -11.15 -6.59 3.73
N ARG A 225 -10.12 -7.45 3.79
CA ARG A 225 -9.57 -7.98 5.04
C ARG A 225 -9.12 -6.83 5.95
N LEU A 226 -8.21 -5.98 5.46
CA LEU A 226 -7.60 -4.94 6.27
C LEU A 226 -8.59 -3.84 6.69
N THR A 227 -9.48 -3.42 5.79
CA THR A 227 -10.49 -2.39 6.14
C THR A 227 -11.55 -2.91 7.10
N ARG A 228 -11.85 -4.22 7.08
CA ARG A 228 -12.74 -4.86 8.06
C ARG A 228 -12.09 -4.98 9.44
N ASP A 229 -10.83 -5.44 9.47
CA ASP A 229 -10.14 -5.76 10.73
C ASP A 229 -9.56 -4.51 11.39
N PHE A 230 -9.28 -3.44 10.61
CA PHE A 230 -8.81 -2.14 11.08
C PHE A 230 -9.73 -0.99 10.63
N PRO A 231 -11.00 -0.95 11.06
CA PRO A 231 -12.00 0.00 10.55
C PRO A 231 -11.68 1.48 10.86
N HIS A 232 -10.80 1.75 11.83
CA HIS A 232 -10.39 3.10 12.21
C HIS A 232 -9.11 3.56 11.52
N VAL A 233 -8.40 2.67 10.82
CA VAL A 233 -7.25 3.04 10.00
C VAL A 233 -7.77 3.64 8.69
N LEU A 234 -7.25 4.81 8.32
CA LEU A 234 -7.54 5.44 7.04
C LEU A 234 -6.56 4.91 6.00
N PHE A 235 -7.08 4.31 4.93
CA PHE A 235 -6.28 3.81 3.81
C PHE A 235 -6.32 4.81 2.65
N GLU A 236 -5.13 5.18 2.15
CA GLU A 236 -4.93 5.94 0.91
C GLU A 236 -4.49 4.96 -0.18
N SER A 237 -5.10 5.01 -1.36
CA SER A 237 -4.64 4.32 -2.56
C SER A 237 -3.79 5.25 -3.40
N CYS A 238 -2.51 4.93 -3.56
CA CYS A 238 -1.54 5.65 -4.37
C CYS A 238 -1.01 4.74 -5.49
N ALA A 239 -0.75 5.30 -6.66
CA ALA A 239 -0.07 4.62 -7.76
C ALA A 239 0.78 5.66 -8.50
N SER A 240 1.89 6.08 -7.88
CA SER A 240 2.70 7.22 -8.32
C SER A 240 1.83 8.50 -8.46
N GLY A 241 0.96 8.73 -7.49
CA GLY A 241 -0.14 9.70 -7.52
C GLY A 241 -1.49 9.03 -7.77
N GLY A 242 -2.36 9.65 -8.54
CA GLY A 242 -3.73 9.19 -8.77
C GLY A 242 -3.92 8.27 -9.99
N ALA A 243 -2.95 7.43 -10.31
CA ALA A 243 -3.02 6.58 -11.51
C ALA A 243 -3.91 5.33 -11.34
N ARG A 244 -4.34 5.03 -10.12
CA ARG A 244 -5.24 3.92 -9.81
C ARG A 244 -6.37 4.41 -8.90
N PHE A 245 -7.58 3.91 -9.16
CA PHE A 245 -8.73 4.06 -8.28
C PHE A 245 -9.26 2.67 -7.90
N ASP A 246 -9.25 2.35 -6.62
CA ASP A 246 -9.70 1.07 -6.05
C ASP A 246 -10.69 1.28 -4.89
#